data_f2208bef42b61c4922584b09768037fd
#
_entry.id   f2208bef42b61c4922584b09768037fd
#
_cell.length_a   1.000
_cell.length_b   1.000
_cell.length_c   1.000
_cell.angle_alpha   90.00
_cell.angle_beta   90.00
_cell.angle_gamma   90.00
#
_symmetry.space_group_name_H-M   'P 1'
#
loop_
_entity.id
_entity.type
_entity.pdbx_description
1 polymer ?
#
loop_
_entity_poly.entity_id
_entity_poly.type
_entity_poly.pdbx_seq_one_letter_code
_entity_poly.pdbx_strand_id
1 'polypeptide(L)'
;MAIDYASKYSGAVDERFKEVSKSQLCTNDDFDFGYGKSIVLYDISTAEMHDYSRSKTDGSSRYGTLENLNATKEELLLSKDRSFTFVIDKMDKDETVRALESAKALDRQIREVVSPEIDKYRYEKMCSSAGTVEEGIEITEDNIYDLITSGTEALDESEVPQDGRFLLVTPATYRAMKKS
;
A
#
# COMPACT_ATOMS: atom_id res chain seq x y z
N MET A 1 -34.79 6.59 8.09
CA MET A 1 -34.37 5.31 7.48
C MET A 1 -33.52 5.59 6.23
N ALA A 2 -32.37 6.21 6.40
CA ALA A 2 -31.45 6.49 5.28
C ALA A 2 -30.10 5.76 5.40
N ILE A 3 -29.94 4.91 6.40
CA ILE A 3 -28.63 4.33 6.78
C ILE A 3 -28.37 2.98 6.09
N ASP A 4 -29.40 2.31 5.59
CA ASP A 4 -29.27 0.94 5.08
C ASP A 4 -28.79 0.85 3.61
N TYR A 5 -28.83 1.95 2.88
CA TYR A 5 -28.38 1.97 1.50
C TYR A 5 -26.87 2.13 1.37
N ALA A 6 -26.23 2.84 2.28
CA ALA A 6 -24.81 3.08 2.24
C ALA A 6 -23.98 1.82 2.52
N SER A 7 -24.45 0.95 3.44
CA SER A 7 -23.76 -0.31 3.77
C SER A 7 -23.85 -1.37 2.67
N LYS A 8 -24.93 -1.38 1.89
CA LYS A 8 -25.09 -2.31 0.74
C LYS A 8 -24.17 -2.01 -0.44
N TYR A 9 -23.81 -0.73 -0.61
CA TYR A 9 -22.96 -0.32 -1.73
C TYR A 9 -21.47 -0.35 -1.39
N SER A 10 -21.08 -0.32 -0.12
CA SER A 10 -19.66 -0.27 0.27
C SER A 10 -18.86 -1.48 -0.25
N GLY A 11 -19.37 -2.69 -0.09
CA GLY A 11 -18.71 -3.90 -0.59
C GLY A 11 -18.55 -3.93 -2.11
N ALA A 12 -19.57 -3.49 -2.85
CA ALA A 12 -19.49 -3.40 -4.31
C ALA A 12 -18.52 -2.30 -4.79
N VAL A 13 -18.40 -1.21 -4.03
CA VAL A 13 -17.42 -0.14 -4.29
C VAL A 13 -16.01 -0.65 -4.08
N ASP A 14 -15.74 -1.35 -2.99
CA ASP A 14 -14.43 -1.94 -2.69
C ASP A 14 -14.01 -2.97 -3.75
N GLU A 15 -14.91 -3.85 -4.15
CA GLU A 15 -14.63 -4.84 -5.18
C GLU A 15 -14.28 -4.18 -6.52
N ARG A 16 -15.06 -3.21 -6.96
CA ARG A 16 -14.80 -2.45 -8.18
C ARG A 16 -13.53 -1.61 -8.12
N PHE A 17 -13.26 -1.02 -6.96
CA PHE A 17 -12.02 -0.28 -6.74
C PHE A 17 -10.80 -1.20 -6.90
N LYS A 18 -10.79 -2.37 -6.26
CA LYS A 18 -9.70 -3.35 -6.35
C LYS A 18 -9.43 -3.82 -7.79
N GLU A 19 -10.47 -3.95 -8.61
CA GLU A 19 -10.32 -4.30 -10.04
C GLU A 19 -9.64 -3.20 -10.87
N VAL A 20 -9.84 -1.92 -10.53
CA VAL A 20 -9.44 -0.78 -11.36
C VAL A 20 -8.15 -0.13 -10.87
N SER A 21 -7.88 -0.14 -9.57
CA SER A 21 -6.71 0.47 -8.97
C SER A 21 -5.41 -0.20 -9.43
N LYS A 22 -4.45 0.60 -9.90
CA LYS A 22 -3.12 0.14 -10.31
C LYS A 22 -2.14 0.02 -9.14
N SER A 23 -2.41 0.71 -8.05
CA SER A 23 -1.59 0.69 -6.84
C SER A 23 -1.99 -0.41 -5.85
N GLN A 24 -3.00 -1.22 -6.14
CA GLN A 24 -3.48 -2.26 -5.20
C GLN A 24 -2.39 -3.30 -4.87
N LEU A 25 -1.56 -3.66 -5.85
CA LEU A 25 -0.44 -4.60 -5.63
C LEU A 25 0.63 -4.06 -4.68
N CYS A 26 0.65 -2.75 -4.46
CA CYS A 26 1.61 -2.06 -3.60
C CYS A 26 1.09 -1.84 -2.18
N THR A 27 -0.08 -2.35 -1.83
CA THR A 27 -0.72 -2.15 -0.53
C THR A 27 -0.98 -3.47 0.16
N ASN A 28 -0.93 -3.41 1.49
CA ASN A 28 -1.27 -4.52 2.36
C ASN A 28 -2.71 -4.31 2.89
N ASP A 29 -3.52 -5.35 2.84
CA ASP A 29 -4.89 -5.36 3.34
C ASP A 29 -4.99 -5.96 4.77
N ASP A 30 -3.86 -6.19 5.47
CA ASP A 30 -3.82 -6.82 6.80
C ASP A 30 -4.35 -5.92 7.91
N PHE A 31 -4.50 -4.63 7.66
CA PHE A 31 -4.94 -3.65 8.64
C PHE A 31 -6.26 -3.00 8.23
N ASP A 32 -7.23 -3.05 9.13
CA ASP A 32 -8.52 -2.36 8.96
C ASP A 32 -8.64 -1.21 9.96
N PHE A 33 -9.00 -0.02 9.46
CA PHE A 33 -9.26 1.14 10.31
C PHE A 33 -10.56 1.02 11.13
N GLY A 34 -11.42 0.06 10.80
CA GLY A 34 -12.68 -0.11 11.50
C GLY A 34 -13.47 1.19 11.60
N TYR A 35 -13.82 1.57 12.81
CA TYR A 35 -14.52 2.83 13.11
C TYR A 35 -13.59 3.93 13.66
N GLY A 36 -12.28 3.67 13.75
CA GLY A 36 -11.29 4.59 14.31
C GLY A 36 -10.70 5.53 13.27
N LYS A 37 -10.13 6.65 13.73
CA LYS A 37 -9.32 7.57 12.91
C LYS A 37 -7.84 7.22 12.92
N SER A 38 -7.44 6.23 13.71
CA SER A 38 -6.06 5.79 13.82
C SER A 38 -5.96 4.27 13.90
N ILE A 39 -4.85 3.75 13.42
CA ILE A 39 -4.42 2.37 13.64
C ILE A 39 -3.19 2.40 14.53
N VAL A 40 -3.14 1.47 15.47
CA VAL A 40 -1.98 1.25 16.32
C VAL A 40 -1.24 0.03 15.84
N LEU A 41 0.01 0.21 15.43
CA LEU A 41 0.94 -0.84 15.11
C LEU A 41 1.83 -1.12 16.31
N TYR A 42 2.05 -2.41 16.60
CA TYR A 42 3.00 -2.85 17.59
C TYR A 42 4.17 -3.52 16.89
N ASP A 43 5.35 -2.97 17.09
CA ASP A 43 6.60 -3.59 16.69
C ASP A 43 7.21 -4.26 17.92
N ILE A 44 7.44 -5.56 17.84
CA ILE A 44 7.99 -6.37 18.92
C ILE A 44 9.46 -6.63 18.63
N SER A 45 10.33 -6.17 19.51
CA SER A 45 11.77 -6.42 19.39
C SER A 45 12.08 -7.92 19.46
N THR A 46 13.12 -8.35 18.78
CA THR A 46 13.68 -9.69 18.86
C THR A 46 14.80 -9.74 19.89
N ALA A 47 15.02 -10.89 20.51
CA ALA A 47 16.16 -11.11 21.38
C ALA A 47 17.33 -11.69 20.59
N GLU A 48 18.56 -11.36 20.95
CA GLU A 48 19.76 -11.93 20.35
C GLU A 48 19.94 -13.39 20.72
N MET A 49 20.56 -14.16 19.84
CA MET A 49 20.93 -15.53 20.13
C MET A 49 22.27 -15.59 20.89
N HIS A 50 22.29 -16.34 21.97
CA HIS A 50 23.49 -16.57 22.77
C HIS A 50 23.93 -18.02 22.71
N ASP A 51 25.24 -18.25 22.84
CA ASP A 51 25.78 -19.60 22.92
C ASP A 51 25.36 -20.30 24.20
N TYR A 52 24.79 -21.50 24.07
CA TYR A 52 24.44 -22.34 25.21
C TYR A 52 25.71 -22.94 25.85
N SER A 53 25.98 -22.56 27.08
CA SER A 53 27.12 -23.07 27.84
C SER A 53 26.76 -24.32 28.68
N ARG A 54 27.28 -25.48 28.30
CA ARG A 54 27.04 -26.74 29.04
C ARG A 54 27.77 -26.85 30.36
N SER A 55 28.89 -26.12 30.56
CA SER A 55 29.82 -26.26 31.68
C SER A 55 30.01 -24.96 32.46
N LYS A 56 28.95 -24.12 32.66
CA LYS A 56 29.03 -22.95 33.52
C LYS A 56 29.03 -23.37 35.00
N THR A 57 30.07 -22.96 35.73
CA THR A 57 30.25 -23.22 37.17
C THR A 57 30.17 -21.96 38.02
N ASP A 58 29.96 -20.79 37.39
CA ASP A 58 29.99 -19.48 38.00
C ASP A 58 28.62 -18.95 38.49
N GLY A 59 27.58 -19.78 38.46
CA GLY A 59 26.22 -19.40 38.84
C GLY A 59 25.47 -18.56 37.83
N SER A 60 26.09 -18.19 36.69
CA SER A 60 25.42 -17.45 35.63
C SER A 60 24.47 -18.33 34.79
N SER A 61 23.52 -17.74 34.12
CA SER A 61 22.58 -18.48 33.25
C SER A 61 23.30 -19.22 32.13
N ARG A 62 22.92 -20.48 31.89
CA ARG A 62 23.43 -21.28 30.77
C ARG A 62 22.86 -20.82 29.43
N TYR A 63 21.78 -20.04 29.43
CA TYR A 63 21.03 -19.59 28.28
C TYR A 63 21.42 -18.18 27.81
N GLY A 64 22.46 -17.58 28.39
CA GLY A 64 22.84 -16.20 28.14
C GLY A 64 22.16 -15.18 29.06
N THR A 65 22.13 -13.95 28.67
CA THR A 65 21.49 -12.86 29.38
C THR A 65 19.97 -12.89 29.12
N LEU A 66 19.19 -12.65 30.16
CA LEU A 66 17.74 -12.51 29.99
C LEU A 66 17.44 -11.12 29.42
N GLU A 67 16.85 -11.07 28.27
CA GLU A 67 16.39 -9.86 27.60
C GLU A 67 14.86 -9.78 27.63
N ASN A 68 14.36 -8.59 27.95
CA ASN A 68 12.93 -8.36 27.87
C ASN A 68 12.56 -7.95 26.42
N LEU A 69 11.56 -8.61 25.86
CA LEU A 69 10.96 -8.18 24.61
C LEU A 69 10.20 -6.87 24.85
N ASN A 70 10.65 -5.81 24.21
CA ASN A 70 9.99 -4.51 24.26
C ASN A 70 9.08 -4.39 23.04
N ALA A 71 7.87 -3.85 23.25
CA ALA A 71 6.97 -3.48 22.18
C ALA A 71 6.98 -1.97 22.01
N THR A 72 7.36 -1.50 20.83
CA THR A 72 7.17 -0.12 20.41
C THR A 72 5.80 0.05 19.78
N LYS A 73 5.13 1.14 20.12
CA LYS A 73 3.81 1.47 19.63
C LYS A 73 3.92 2.62 18.65
N GLU A 74 3.49 2.40 17.41
CA GLU A 74 3.33 3.44 16.42
C GLU A 74 1.84 3.68 16.14
N GLU A 75 1.42 4.94 16.13
CA GLU A 75 0.06 5.33 15.83
C GLU A 75 -0.01 6.01 14.46
N LEU A 76 -0.68 5.37 13.52
CA LEU A 76 -0.93 5.89 12.18
C LEU A 76 -2.30 6.56 12.13
N LEU A 77 -2.32 7.85 11.82
CA LEU A 77 -3.53 8.63 11.67
C LEU A 77 -4.02 8.65 10.22
N LEU A 78 -5.35 8.55 10.05
CA LEU A 78 -5.97 8.82 8.76
C LEU A 78 -5.74 10.28 8.35
N SER A 79 -5.07 10.48 7.23
CA SER A 79 -4.70 11.81 6.73
C SER A 79 -5.70 12.36 5.71
N LYS A 80 -6.56 11.53 5.14
CA LYS A 80 -7.60 11.94 4.18
C LYS A 80 -8.92 11.27 4.48
N ASP A 81 -9.97 12.07 4.50
CA ASP A 81 -11.37 11.66 4.58
C ASP A 81 -12.11 12.37 3.45
N ARG A 82 -12.50 11.61 2.42
CA ARG A 82 -13.09 12.12 1.19
C ARG A 82 -14.39 11.40 0.87
N SER A 83 -15.39 12.17 0.46
CA SER A 83 -16.68 11.61 0.05
C SER A 83 -17.13 12.23 -1.28
N PHE A 84 -18.03 11.55 -1.96
CA PHE A 84 -18.73 12.08 -3.10
C PHE A 84 -20.24 11.80 -2.97
N THR A 85 -21.04 12.68 -3.55
CA THR A 85 -22.50 12.53 -3.56
C THR A 85 -23.02 12.95 -4.93
N PHE A 86 -23.91 12.16 -5.49
CA PHE A 86 -24.69 12.55 -6.66
C PHE A 86 -26.15 12.13 -6.47
N VAL A 87 -27.05 12.88 -7.10
CA VAL A 87 -28.48 12.63 -7.09
C VAL A 87 -28.92 12.39 -8.52
N ILE A 88 -29.72 11.34 -8.71
CA ILE A 88 -30.35 11.00 -9.98
C ILE A 88 -31.86 11.12 -9.77
N ASP A 89 -32.50 12.07 -10.47
CA ASP A 89 -33.95 12.19 -10.45
C ASP A 89 -34.59 11.00 -11.16
N LYS A 90 -35.76 10.57 -10.65
CA LYS A 90 -36.50 9.44 -11.25
C LYS A 90 -37.02 9.76 -12.64
N MET A 91 -37.46 10.99 -12.88
CA MET A 91 -37.96 11.43 -14.19
C MET A 91 -36.82 11.49 -15.22
N ASP A 92 -35.68 12.02 -14.86
CA ASP A 92 -34.47 12.04 -15.72
C ASP A 92 -34.02 10.63 -16.12
N LYS A 93 -34.16 9.67 -15.21
CA LYS A 93 -33.84 8.26 -15.47
C LYS A 93 -34.78 7.63 -16.52
N ASP A 94 -36.06 7.96 -16.46
CA ASP A 94 -37.06 7.41 -17.37
C ASP A 94 -36.97 8.04 -18.77
N GLU A 95 -36.60 9.31 -18.86
CA GLU A 95 -36.44 10.06 -20.13
C GLU A 95 -35.13 9.76 -20.87
N THR A 96 -34.05 9.41 -20.16
CA THR A 96 -32.70 9.24 -20.72
C THR A 96 -32.35 7.82 -21.15
N VAL A 97 -33.31 6.94 -21.40
CA VAL A 97 -33.10 5.58 -21.93
C VAL A 97 -31.89 4.86 -21.29
N ARG A 98 -31.95 4.62 -19.97
CA ARG A 98 -30.93 3.91 -19.17
C ARG A 98 -29.54 4.55 -19.07
N ALA A 99 -29.31 5.73 -19.62
CA ALA A 99 -28.00 6.38 -19.55
C ALA A 99 -27.60 6.75 -18.10
N LEU A 100 -28.59 7.02 -17.23
CA LEU A 100 -28.44 7.41 -15.83
C LEU A 100 -28.75 6.28 -14.85
N GLU A 101 -28.49 5.02 -15.20
CA GLU A 101 -28.58 3.94 -14.21
C GLU A 101 -27.58 4.18 -13.09
N SER A 102 -28.05 4.19 -11.84
CA SER A 102 -27.23 4.51 -10.66
C SER A 102 -25.98 3.62 -10.53
N ALA A 103 -26.09 2.35 -10.92
CA ALA A 103 -24.95 1.44 -10.91
C ALA A 103 -23.89 1.81 -11.94
N LYS A 104 -24.28 2.24 -13.14
CA LYS A 104 -23.33 2.70 -14.17
C LYS A 104 -22.69 4.03 -13.81
N ALA A 105 -23.47 4.94 -13.21
CA ALA A 105 -22.94 6.22 -12.74
C ALA A 105 -21.91 6.01 -11.61
N LEU A 106 -22.19 5.09 -10.68
CA LEU A 106 -21.27 4.72 -9.62
C LEU A 106 -19.98 4.07 -10.18
N ASP A 107 -20.12 3.09 -11.08
CA ASP A 107 -18.97 2.42 -11.72
C ASP A 107 -18.07 3.43 -12.45
N ARG A 108 -18.68 4.36 -13.16
CA ARG A 108 -17.95 5.43 -13.85
C ARG A 108 -17.24 6.36 -12.86
N GLN A 109 -17.90 6.75 -11.76
CA GLN A 109 -17.32 7.59 -10.72
C GLN A 109 -16.11 6.91 -10.07
N ILE A 110 -16.21 5.62 -9.76
CA ILE A 110 -15.10 4.84 -9.20
C ILE A 110 -13.92 4.82 -10.18
N ARG A 111 -14.18 4.51 -11.43
CA ARG A 111 -13.13 4.32 -12.45
C ARG A 111 -12.45 5.62 -12.85
N GLU A 112 -13.22 6.70 -13.04
CA GLU A 112 -12.72 7.95 -13.63
C GLU A 112 -12.23 8.96 -12.58
N VAL A 113 -12.71 8.86 -11.33
CA VAL A 113 -12.40 9.85 -10.28
C VAL A 113 -11.74 9.21 -9.07
N VAL A 114 -12.40 8.22 -8.45
CA VAL A 114 -11.94 7.66 -7.17
C VAL A 114 -10.60 6.92 -7.32
N SER A 115 -10.52 5.97 -8.26
CA SER A 115 -9.31 5.17 -8.46
C SER A 115 -8.09 6.00 -8.84
N PRO A 116 -8.16 6.95 -9.80
CA PRO A 116 -7.02 7.80 -10.10
C PRO A 116 -6.59 8.71 -8.95
N GLU A 117 -7.52 9.21 -8.14
CA GLU A 117 -7.20 10.05 -6.97
C GLU A 117 -6.47 9.24 -5.89
N ILE A 118 -6.93 8.02 -5.61
CA ILE A 118 -6.30 7.13 -4.61
C ILE A 118 -4.94 6.65 -5.11
N ASP A 119 -4.84 6.22 -6.37
CA ASP A 119 -3.57 5.79 -6.96
C ASP A 119 -2.53 6.92 -6.91
N LYS A 120 -2.90 8.13 -7.28
CA LYS A 120 -2.03 9.30 -7.18
C LYS A 120 -1.55 9.55 -5.75
N TYR A 121 -2.45 9.48 -4.78
CA TYR A 121 -2.10 9.66 -3.37
C TYR A 121 -1.15 8.57 -2.86
N ARG A 122 -1.40 7.29 -3.21
CA ARG A 122 -0.54 6.18 -2.82
C ARG A 122 0.86 6.33 -3.41
N TYR A 123 0.98 6.64 -4.71
CA TYR A 123 2.28 6.87 -5.35
C TYR A 123 3.02 8.07 -4.75
N GLU A 124 2.32 9.17 -4.47
CA GLU A 124 2.90 10.33 -3.79
C GLU A 124 3.47 9.94 -2.41
N LYS A 125 2.72 9.13 -1.64
CA LYS A 125 3.19 8.65 -0.33
C LYS A 125 4.36 7.70 -0.44
N MET A 126 4.35 6.77 -1.38
CA MET A 126 5.48 5.87 -1.63
C MET A 126 6.76 6.65 -1.97
N CYS A 127 6.67 7.61 -2.89
CA CYS A 127 7.82 8.43 -3.27
C CYS A 127 8.31 9.31 -2.12
N SER A 128 7.41 9.92 -1.34
CA SER A 128 7.79 10.80 -0.23
C SER A 128 8.35 10.05 0.99
N SER A 129 8.06 8.76 1.13
CA SER A 129 8.51 7.92 2.24
C SER A 129 9.57 6.90 1.81
N ALA A 130 10.11 7.03 0.59
CA ALA A 130 11.16 6.15 0.09
C ALA A 130 12.44 6.29 0.94
N GLY A 131 13.01 5.15 1.35
CA GLY A 131 14.24 5.13 2.16
C GLY A 131 15.48 5.52 1.37
N THR A 132 15.52 5.17 0.07
CA THR A 132 16.59 5.54 -0.85
C THR A 132 16.00 6.26 -2.04
N VAL A 133 16.53 7.43 -2.36
CA VAL A 133 16.09 8.26 -3.49
C VAL A 133 17.33 8.65 -4.31
N GLU A 134 17.29 8.37 -5.59
CA GLU A 134 18.28 8.86 -6.55
C GLU A 134 17.61 9.93 -7.42
N GLU A 135 18.19 11.13 -7.38
CA GLU A 135 17.67 12.30 -8.10
C GLU A 135 18.58 12.69 -9.25
N GLY A 136 18.00 13.33 -10.26
CA GLY A 136 18.74 13.92 -11.37
C GLY A 136 19.28 12.94 -12.40
N ILE A 137 18.86 11.67 -12.37
CA ILE A 137 19.26 10.66 -13.34
C ILE A 137 18.29 10.66 -14.52
N GLU A 138 18.80 10.90 -15.73
CA GLU A 138 18.06 10.69 -16.95
C GLU A 138 18.04 9.20 -17.28
N ILE A 139 16.84 8.63 -17.36
CA ILE A 139 16.65 7.21 -17.70
C ILE A 139 16.77 7.02 -19.21
N THR A 140 17.78 6.27 -19.63
CA THR A 140 18.05 5.93 -21.04
C THR A 140 17.98 4.42 -21.28
N GLU A 141 18.02 4.01 -22.55
CA GLU A 141 18.08 2.59 -22.95
C GLU A 141 19.36 1.91 -22.42
N ASP A 142 20.46 2.66 -22.28
CA ASP A 142 21.78 2.14 -21.90
C ASP A 142 21.94 1.97 -20.38
N ASN A 143 21.28 2.80 -19.55
CA ASN A 143 21.50 2.81 -18.10
C ASN A 143 20.36 2.17 -17.28
N ILE A 144 19.22 1.87 -17.90
CA ILE A 144 18.04 1.41 -17.17
C ILE A 144 18.25 0.05 -16.49
N TYR A 145 19.00 -0.84 -17.09
CA TYR A 145 19.30 -2.14 -16.51
C TYR A 145 20.17 -2.01 -15.26
N ASP A 146 21.19 -1.17 -15.34
CA ASP A 146 22.09 -0.90 -14.22
C ASP A 146 21.35 -0.24 -13.05
N LEU A 147 20.41 0.68 -13.33
CA LEU A 147 19.56 1.31 -12.30
C LEU A 147 18.66 0.30 -11.59
N ILE A 148 18.05 -0.64 -12.33
CA ILE A 148 17.22 -1.69 -11.73
C ILE A 148 18.07 -2.62 -10.87
N THR A 149 19.24 -2.98 -11.36
CA THR A 149 20.17 -3.88 -10.66
C THR A 149 20.69 -3.23 -9.38
N SER A 150 21.07 -1.96 -9.43
CA SER A 150 21.49 -1.17 -8.26
C SER A 150 20.38 -1.06 -7.22
N GLY A 151 19.13 -0.82 -7.65
CA GLY A 151 18.00 -0.84 -6.74
C GLY A 151 17.75 -2.20 -6.08
N THR A 152 17.99 -3.29 -6.82
CA THR A 152 17.89 -4.65 -6.26
C THR A 152 19.02 -4.92 -5.27
N GLU A 153 20.25 -4.49 -5.59
CA GLU A 153 21.41 -4.57 -4.70
C GLU A 153 21.17 -3.85 -3.38
N ALA A 154 20.64 -2.62 -3.42
CA ALA A 154 20.32 -1.85 -2.21
C ALA A 154 19.28 -2.55 -1.32
N LEU A 155 18.30 -3.26 -1.92
CA LEU A 155 17.34 -4.06 -1.17
C LEU A 155 17.98 -5.33 -0.57
N ASP A 156 18.90 -5.96 -1.28
CA ASP A 156 19.63 -7.14 -0.80
C ASP A 156 20.60 -6.79 0.34
N GLU A 157 21.32 -5.66 0.22
CA GLU A 157 22.17 -5.14 1.30
C GLU A 157 21.38 -4.77 2.57
N SER A 158 20.14 -4.37 2.40
CA SER A 158 19.21 -4.07 3.51
C SER A 158 18.49 -5.32 4.04
N GLU A 159 18.87 -6.52 3.60
CA GLU A 159 18.28 -7.81 4.00
C GLU A 159 16.76 -7.89 3.80
N VAL A 160 16.20 -7.13 2.84
CA VAL A 160 14.77 -7.19 2.51
C VAL A 160 14.44 -8.53 1.84
N PRO A 161 13.37 -9.24 2.27
CA PRO A 161 12.96 -10.48 1.62
C PRO A 161 12.76 -10.33 0.11
N GLN A 162 13.12 -11.36 -0.66
CA GLN A 162 12.97 -11.32 -2.12
C GLN A 162 11.53 -11.48 -2.58
N ASP A 163 10.72 -12.18 -1.78
CA ASP A 163 9.31 -12.38 -2.07
C ASP A 163 8.51 -11.07 -1.90
N GLY A 164 7.61 -10.82 -2.84
CA GLY A 164 6.76 -9.63 -2.80
C GLY A 164 7.40 -8.34 -3.31
N ARG A 165 8.65 -8.38 -3.80
CA ARG A 165 9.27 -7.22 -4.46
C ARG A 165 8.57 -6.95 -5.79
N PHE A 166 8.30 -5.71 -6.09
CA PHE A 166 7.72 -5.29 -7.36
C PHE A 166 8.43 -4.05 -7.89
N LEU A 167 8.42 -3.90 -9.19
CA LEU A 167 8.97 -2.75 -9.89
C LEU A 167 7.84 -1.93 -10.52
N LEU A 168 7.73 -0.68 -10.12
CA LEU A 168 6.77 0.26 -10.68
C LEU A 168 7.46 1.18 -11.66
N VAL A 169 7.02 1.18 -12.92
CA VAL A 169 7.63 1.96 -13.99
C VAL A 169 6.59 2.75 -14.77
N THR A 170 7.01 3.90 -15.30
CA THR A 170 6.20 4.64 -16.25
C THR A 170 6.18 3.96 -17.62
N PRO A 171 5.19 4.22 -18.50
CA PRO A 171 5.20 3.67 -19.86
C PRO A 171 6.44 4.06 -20.67
N ALA A 172 7.01 5.23 -20.43
CA ALA A 172 8.24 5.67 -21.07
C ALA A 172 9.45 4.83 -20.63
N THR A 173 9.60 4.61 -19.32
CA THR A 173 10.62 3.76 -18.71
C THR A 173 10.50 2.31 -19.20
N TYR A 174 9.25 1.77 -19.23
CA TYR A 174 9.01 0.43 -19.75
C TYR A 174 9.42 0.27 -21.23
N ARG A 175 9.21 1.31 -22.05
CA ARG A 175 9.67 1.33 -23.43
C ARG A 175 11.19 1.30 -23.51
N ALA A 176 11.89 2.04 -22.65
CA ALA A 176 13.36 2.01 -22.59
C ALA A 176 13.86 0.61 -22.19
N MET A 177 13.26 -0.02 -21.17
CA MET A 177 13.58 -1.40 -20.77
C MET A 177 13.45 -2.43 -21.89
N LYS A 178 12.50 -2.26 -22.80
CA LYS A 178 12.32 -3.19 -23.93
C LYS A 178 13.32 -3.03 -25.05
N LYS A 179 14.08 -1.95 -25.04
CA LYS A 179 15.07 -1.63 -26.08
C LYS A 179 16.52 -1.84 -25.59
N SER A 180 16.70 -1.94 -24.26
CA SER A 180 17.94 -2.27 -23.58
C SER A 180 18.36 -3.80 -23.72
#